data_be2381b057259aa49609f77cc70bdc9d
#
_entry.id   be2381b057259aa49609f77cc70bdc9d
#
_cell.length_a   1.000
_cell.length_b   1.000
_cell.length_c   1.000
_cell.angle_alpha   90.00
_cell.angle_beta   90.00
_cell.angle_gamma   90.00
#
_symmetry.space_group_name_H-M   'P 1'
#
loop_
_entity.id
_entity.type
_entity.pdbx_description
1 polymer ?
#
loop_
_entity_poly.entity_id
_entity_poly.type
_entity_poly.pdbx_seq_one_letter_code
_entity_poly.pdbx_strand_id
1 'polypeptide(L)'
;MVSWRSLRHRPYFRSALYSIIALACFTFVFSWNKLRAREWMPFPSEVVDETPEVWDVSPAVWEERAEQVKEAFQFAYHAYERHAMPHDELRPVTGGYVDNFNGWGVSMVDGLDTMLLMGLKAEYSRALPEVQKLEFQLAEDKVVPYFETIIRYLGGLLSTYALTKDEVLLQRADELAEKLDPVFSTPSGLPLFGVNPSTGKLEGPEVGILAEVASLQLEYATLAKMTGKQKWQDRVNSVVRVLSQAKVQHTGGMLPIGLNVTDGQPADTHLSAGAQADSAHEYLLKLYLLSGKTDKVNLEMYLRATTHLITNLLYLSPNRNLLYVTDSTHGTPTHVFEHLSCFLPGLLVLGAKTLPLDNLESLGIDLNELASDFGDAGKGYRLLSTYNLKDLHMWAAEGLAQTCYLSYADQPTGLGPDEMQFWTPRSEGFPWMDIVESWRKSGSRGSPPGVGVKSPVRLTRQQRLKGDFKPRDYSLRKTTYLLRPETLESLYLMWRFTGDVRWRVYGWRIFDAIERNAKTQYGYASVRHVEHVATTKLDELPSYFFAETLKYAYLMFRNDDPIPLDQWVLNTEAHPLPIHWTREGNNV
;
A
#
# COMPACT_ATOMS: atom_id res chain seq x y z
N MET A 1 -12.66 24.09 -64.71
CA MET A 1 -12.64 23.42 -63.43
C MET A 1 -11.76 22.18 -63.55
N VAL A 2 -10.57 22.21 -62.98
CA VAL A 2 -9.65 21.06 -62.99
C VAL A 2 -10.12 20.12 -61.86
N SER A 3 -10.46 18.87 -62.22
CA SER A 3 -11.01 17.90 -61.25
C SER A 3 -9.93 17.48 -60.25
N TRP A 4 -10.28 17.39 -58.98
CA TRP A 4 -9.43 16.96 -57.85
C TRP A 4 -8.73 15.59 -58.06
N ARG A 5 -9.21 14.76 -58.98
CA ARG A 5 -8.61 13.46 -59.31
C ARG A 5 -7.32 13.54 -60.13
N SER A 6 -7.08 14.63 -60.90
CA SER A 6 -5.88 14.75 -61.75
C SER A 6 -4.63 15.22 -60.98
N LEU A 7 -4.78 15.75 -59.76
CA LEU A 7 -3.68 16.26 -58.94
C LEU A 7 -2.98 15.15 -58.09
N ARG A 8 -3.68 14.03 -57.84
CA ARG A 8 -3.15 12.94 -56.99
C ARG A 8 -1.96 12.18 -57.59
N HIS A 9 -1.70 12.27 -58.87
CA HIS A 9 -0.65 11.50 -59.56
C HIS A 9 0.60 12.28 -59.94
N ARG A 10 0.69 13.55 -59.55
CA ARG A 10 1.93 14.34 -59.78
C ARG A 10 2.88 14.17 -58.59
N PRO A 11 4.16 13.75 -58.80
CA PRO A 11 5.12 13.50 -57.71
C PRO A 11 5.33 14.73 -56.82
N TYR A 12 5.28 15.91 -57.37
CA TYR A 12 5.40 17.19 -56.65
C TYR A 12 4.22 17.48 -55.69
N PHE A 13 3.02 17.00 -55.97
CA PHE A 13 1.86 17.19 -55.11
C PHE A 13 1.95 16.32 -53.84
N ARG A 14 2.47 15.10 -53.97
CA ARG A 14 2.74 14.24 -52.83
C ARG A 14 3.85 14.79 -51.93
N SER A 15 4.95 15.28 -52.52
CA SER A 15 6.03 15.94 -51.76
C SER A 15 5.53 17.18 -51.01
N ALA A 16 4.73 18.05 -51.66
CA ALA A 16 4.15 19.23 -51.03
C ALA A 16 3.19 18.88 -49.90
N LEU A 17 2.35 17.83 -50.07
CA LEU A 17 1.44 17.36 -49.04
C LEU A 17 2.20 16.80 -47.83
N TYR A 18 3.25 16.01 -48.05
CA TYR A 18 4.09 15.49 -46.95
C TYR A 18 4.83 16.61 -46.22
N SER A 19 5.30 17.62 -46.94
CA SER A 19 5.94 18.80 -46.35
C SER A 19 4.97 19.63 -45.50
N ILE A 20 3.71 19.78 -45.95
CA ILE A 20 2.67 20.47 -45.16
C ILE A 20 2.29 19.67 -43.92
N ILE A 21 2.15 18.33 -44.02
CA ILE A 21 1.86 17.48 -42.88
C ILE A 21 3.04 17.49 -41.89
N ALA A 22 4.28 17.40 -42.38
CA ALA A 22 5.47 17.48 -41.54
C ALA A 22 5.57 18.82 -40.81
N LEU A 23 5.27 19.94 -41.50
CA LEU A 23 5.25 21.28 -40.94
C LEU A 23 4.13 21.43 -39.88
N ALA A 24 2.95 20.89 -40.17
CA ALA A 24 1.83 20.87 -39.21
C ALA A 24 2.13 20.03 -37.96
N CYS A 25 2.74 18.86 -38.14
CA CYS A 25 3.22 18.03 -37.01
C CYS A 25 4.32 18.75 -36.21
N PHE A 26 5.27 19.39 -36.89
CA PHE A 26 6.34 20.16 -36.25
C PHE A 26 5.79 21.37 -35.49
N THR A 27 4.85 22.12 -36.07
CA THR A 27 4.20 23.24 -35.39
C THR A 27 3.32 22.78 -34.25
N PHE A 28 2.65 21.62 -34.36
CA PHE A 28 1.88 21.03 -33.29
C PHE A 28 2.79 20.59 -32.13
N VAL A 29 3.87 19.86 -32.41
CA VAL A 29 4.85 19.44 -31.39
C VAL A 29 5.54 20.65 -30.76
N PHE A 30 5.87 21.67 -31.52
CA PHE A 30 6.48 22.90 -31.01
C PHE A 30 5.51 23.73 -30.16
N SER A 31 4.23 23.81 -30.58
CA SER A 31 3.18 24.48 -29.81
C SER A 31 2.83 23.69 -28.57
N TRP A 32 2.81 22.33 -28.62
CA TRP A 32 2.62 21.45 -27.49
C TRP A 32 3.76 21.58 -26.47
N ASN A 33 5.00 21.64 -26.94
CA ASN A 33 6.15 21.89 -26.06
C ASN A 33 6.14 23.31 -25.48
N LYS A 34 5.64 24.32 -26.22
CA LYS A 34 5.45 25.69 -25.71
C LYS A 34 4.31 25.79 -24.71
N LEU A 35 3.22 25.05 -24.89
CA LEU A 35 2.13 24.94 -23.92
C LEU A 35 2.60 24.21 -22.66
N ARG A 36 3.34 23.11 -22.79
CA ARG A 36 4.02 22.46 -21.64
C ARG A 36 5.00 23.39 -20.92
N ALA A 37 5.75 24.20 -21.67
CA ALA A 37 6.65 25.19 -21.07
C ALA A 37 5.92 26.37 -20.39
N ARG A 38 4.68 26.67 -20.75
CA ARG A 38 3.87 27.72 -20.12
C ARG A 38 3.23 27.27 -18.79
N GLU A 39 3.05 25.96 -18.57
CA GLU A 39 2.65 25.43 -17.26
C GLU A 39 3.76 25.54 -16.20
N TRP A 40 4.97 25.92 -16.61
CA TRP A 40 6.13 26.12 -15.75
C TRP A 40 6.31 27.62 -15.40
N MET A 41 5.42 28.17 -14.57
CA MET A 41 5.65 29.48 -14.01
C MET A 41 6.89 29.48 -13.08
N PRO A 42 7.70 30.52 -13.06
CA PRO A 42 8.82 30.60 -12.13
C PRO A 42 8.27 30.79 -10.71
N PHE A 43 8.47 29.78 -9.87
CA PHE A 43 8.28 29.96 -8.45
C PHE A 43 9.41 30.83 -7.90
N PRO A 44 9.11 31.75 -6.97
CA PRO A 44 10.15 32.36 -6.18
C PRO A 44 10.95 31.23 -5.53
N SER A 45 12.26 31.33 -5.53
CA SER A 45 13.13 30.51 -4.71
C SER A 45 12.94 30.96 -3.28
N GLU A 46 11.83 30.56 -2.63
CA GLU A 46 11.78 30.56 -1.19
C GLU A 46 12.74 29.46 -0.75
N VAL A 47 13.90 29.87 -0.31
CA VAL A 47 14.67 29.11 0.65
C VAL A 47 13.71 28.93 1.84
N VAL A 48 13.07 27.78 1.94
CA VAL A 48 12.38 27.40 3.17
C VAL A 48 13.49 27.28 4.19
N ASP A 49 13.59 28.34 5.01
CA ASP A 49 14.45 28.34 6.18
C ASP A 49 14.05 27.10 6.99
N GLU A 50 14.91 26.08 6.99
CA GLU A 50 14.71 24.91 7.84
C GLU A 50 14.90 25.42 9.27
N THR A 51 13.78 25.89 9.87
CA THR A 51 13.75 26.08 11.32
C THR A 51 14.23 24.77 11.94
N PRO A 52 15.14 24.82 12.94
CA PRO A 52 15.61 23.62 13.61
C PRO A 52 14.42 22.75 13.98
N GLU A 53 14.49 21.46 13.65
CA GLU A 53 13.40 20.52 13.88
C GLU A 53 13.07 20.52 15.37
N VAL A 54 11.95 21.15 15.72
CA VAL A 54 11.45 21.11 17.09
C VAL A 54 10.78 19.76 17.26
N TRP A 55 11.53 18.78 17.75
CA TRP A 55 11.02 17.44 18.09
C TRP A 55 10.19 17.46 19.37
N ASP A 56 10.36 18.49 20.21
CA ASP A 56 9.62 18.65 21.46
C ASP A 56 8.26 19.31 21.21
N VAL A 57 7.29 18.48 20.87
CA VAL A 57 5.90 18.88 20.64
C VAL A 57 5.06 18.41 21.83
N SER A 58 4.35 19.33 22.49
CA SER A 58 3.55 18.99 23.66
C SER A 58 2.38 18.04 23.33
N PRO A 59 1.93 17.21 24.30
CA PRO A 59 0.76 16.35 24.11
C PRO A 59 -0.49 17.08 23.64
N ALA A 60 -0.72 18.33 24.10
CA ALA A 60 -1.87 19.13 23.70
C ALA A 60 -1.86 19.47 22.19
N VAL A 61 -0.67 19.77 21.63
CA VAL A 61 -0.55 20.02 20.18
C VAL A 61 -0.81 18.75 19.37
N TRP A 62 -0.45 17.58 19.89
CA TRP A 62 -0.76 16.32 19.21
C TRP A 62 -2.25 16.05 19.17
N GLU A 63 -2.98 16.31 20.25
CA GLU A 63 -4.45 16.17 20.26
C GLU A 63 -5.13 17.19 19.32
N GLU A 64 -4.63 18.43 19.25
CA GLU A 64 -5.08 19.43 18.28
C GLU A 64 -4.89 18.94 16.84
N ARG A 65 -3.74 18.33 16.54
CA ARG A 65 -3.46 17.74 15.22
C ARG A 65 -4.39 16.57 14.91
N ALA A 66 -4.69 15.71 15.89
CA ALA A 66 -5.67 14.65 15.72
C ALA A 66 -7.07 15.22 15.43
N GLU A 67 -7.48 16.29 16.11
CA GLU A 67 -8.76 16.95 15.84
C GLU A 67 -8.81 17.56 14.42
N GLN A 68 -7.72 18.15 13.92
CA GLN A 68 -7.63 18.62 12.53
C GLN A 68 -7.79 17.49 11.51
N VAL A 69 -7.25 16.31 11.77
CA VAL A 69 -7.49 15.12 10.91
C VAL A 69 -8.95 14.71 10.94
N LYS A 70 -9.59 14.72 12.10
CA LYS A 70 -11.02 14.44 12.24
C LYS A 70 -11.89 15.46 11.50
N GLU A 71 -11.56 16.75 11.57
CA GLU A 71 -12.22 17.79 10.79
C GLU A 71 -12.07 17.57 9.28
N ALA A 72 -10.89 17.11 8.83
CA ALA A 72 -10.65 16.76 7.44
C ALA A 72 -11.52 15.57 7.00
N PHE A 73 -11.66 14.56 7.85
CA PHE A 73 -12.58 13.44 7.61
C PHE A 73 -14.02 13.94 7.48
N GLN A 74 -14.50 14.71 8.44
CA GLN A 74 -15.87 15.25 8.42
C GLN A 74 -16.13 16.10 7.18
N PHE A 75 -15.18 16.96 6.81
CA PHE A 75 -15.30 17.79 5.61
C PHE A 75 -15.51 16.97 4.35
N ALA A 76 -14.66 15.95 4.14
CA ALA A 76 -14.75 15.10 2.94
C ALA A 76 -15.96 14.16 2.99
N TYR A 77 -16.25 13.57 4.16
CA TYR A 77 -17.35 12.62 4.31
C TYR A 77 -18.72 13.29 4.17
N HIS A 78 -18.92 14.49 4.74
CA HIS A 78 -20.15 15.25 4.55
C HIS A 78 -20.37 15.68 3.08
N ALA A 79 -19.31 15.86 2.32
CA ALA A 79 -19.44 16.09 0.88
C ALA A 79 -19.83 14.80 0.15
N TYR A 80 -19.24 13.65 0.52
CA TYR A 80 -19.66 12.34 0.02
C TYR A 80 -21.13 12.06 0.33
N GLU A 81 -21.58 12.26 1.58
CA GLU A 81 -22.99 12.09 1.96
C GLU A 81 -23.95 12.92 1.09
N ARG A 82 -23.58 14.15 0.77
CA ARG A 82 -24.45 15.08 0.02
C ARG A 82 -24.45 14.88 -1.49
N HIS A 83 -23.36 14.42 -2.06
CA HIS A 83 -23.12 14.45 -3.51
C HIS A 83 -22.92 13.09 -4.14
N ALA A 84 -22.55 12.09 -3.37
CA ALA A 84 -22.22 10.77 -3.89
C ALA A 84 -23.06 9.64 -3.28
N MET A 85 -23.37 9.64 -1.97
CA MET A 85 -24.14 8.56 -1.34
C MET A 85 -25.51 8.35 -2.04
N PRO A 86 -25.91 7.11 -2.37
CA PRO A 86 -25.34 5.83 -1.95
C PRO A 86 -24.30 5.23 -2.92
N HIS A 87 -23.77 5.99 -3.85
CA HIS A 87 -22.76 5.55 -4.83
C HIS A 87 -21.39 5.32 -4.18
N ASP A 88 -20.45 4.72 -4.91
CA ASP A 88 -19.18 4.27 -4.34
C ASP A 88 -18.27 5.42 -3.91
N GLU A 89 -17.88 6.29 -4.81
CA GLU A 89 -16.89 7.34 -4.52
C GLU A 89 -17.33 8.72 -5.01
N LEU A 90 -16.90 9.73 -4.25
CA LEU A 90 -17.10 11.13 -4.59
C LEU A 90 -16.11 11.58 -5.66
N ARG A 91 -16.57 12.40 -6.61
CA ARG A 91 -15.73 13.21 -7.49
C ARG A 91 -15.42 14.55 -6.83
N PRO A 92 -14.26 14.71 -6.20
CA PRO A 92 -14.02 15.84 -5.30
C PRO A 92 -13.81 17.18 -6.01
N VAL A 93 -13.55 17.18 -7.32
CA VAL A 93 -13.36 18.41 -8.11
C VAL A 93 -14.69 18.89 -8.68
N THR A 94 -15.51 18.00 -9.23
CA THR A 94 -16.78 18.34 -9.88
C THR A 94 -18.00 18.24 -8.99
N GLY A 95 -17.94 17.50 -7.87
CA GLY A 95 -19.04 17.28 -6.95
C GLY A 95 -20.04 16.22 -7.43
N GLY A 96 -19.60 15.29 -8.29
CA GLY A 96 -20.35 14.13 -8.74
C GLY A 96 -19.93 12.84 -8.04
N TYR A 97 -20.26 11.69 -8.63
CA TYR A 97 -19.94 10.36 -8.11
C TYR A 97 -19.42 9.43 -9.21
N VAL A 98 -18.88 8.29 -8.79
CA VAL A 98 -18.52 7.15 -9.65
C VAL A 98 -18.82 5.85 -8.93
N ASP A 99 -19.30 4.83 -9.68
CA ASP A 99 -19.52 3.46 -9.22
C ASP A 99 -18.42 2.57 -9.80
N ASN A 100 -17.28 2.55 -9.13
CA ASN A 100 -16.08 1.79 -9.51
C ASN A 100 -15.84 0.56 -8.61
N PHE A 101 -16.60 0.43 -7.52
CA PHE A 101 -16.61 -0.70 -6.58
C PHE A 101 -18.03 -1.26 -6.38
N ASN A 102 -18.65 -1.71 -7.45
CA ASN A 102 -19.94 -2.41 -7.45
C ASN A 102 -21.19 -1.52 -7.30
N GLY A 103 -21.08 -0.24 -6.96
CA GLY A 103 -22.20 0.68 -6.71
C GLY A 103 -22.88 0.45 -5.35
N TRP A 104 -22.14 -0.09 -4.37
CA TRP A 104 -22.66 -0.39 -3.02
C TRP A 104 -22.22 0.59 -1.95
N GLY A 105 -21.71 1.77 -2.34
CA GLY A 105 -21.31 2.82 -1.41
C GLY A 105 -20.03 2.48 -0.66
N VAL A 106 -18.95 2.10 -1.36
CA VAL A 106 -17.68 1.67 -0.77
C VAL A 106 -17.14 2.68 0.22
N SER A 107 -17.16 3.98 -0.08
CA SER A 107 -16.65 5.01 0.84
C SER A 107 -17.42 5.08 2.16
N MET A 108 -18.71 4.74 2.14
CA MET A 108 -19.51 4.64 3.36
C MET A 108 -19.03 3.48 4.23
N VAL A 109 -18.89 2.28 3.66
CA VAL A 109 -18.52 1.06 4.41
C VAL A 109 -17.09 1.14 4.92
N ASP A 110 -16.14 1.58 4.10
CA ASP A 110 -14.73 1.79 4.45
C ASP A 110 -14.55 2.84 5.57
N GLY A 111 -15.44 3.84 5.63
CA GLY A 111 -15.38 4.90 6.63
C GLY A 111 -15.95 4.55 8.00
N LEU A 112 -16.72 3.45 8.16
CA LEU A 112 -17.53 3.18 9.36
C LEU A 112 -16.70 3.08 10.66
N ASP A 113 -15.68 2.26 10.65
CA ASP A 113 -14.85 2.05 11.84
C ASP A 113 -13.98 3.29 12.14
N THR A 114 -13.55 4.03 11.11
CA THR A 114 -12.86 5.31 11.27
C THR A 114 -13.77 6.34 11.96
N MET A 115 -15.07 6.41 11.59
CA MET A 115 -16.03 7.26 12.30
C MET A 115 -16.11 6.92 13.77
N LEU A 116 -16.16 5.64 14.12
CA LEU A 116 -16.22 5.19 15.50
C LEU A 116 -14.95 5.55 16.27
N LEU A 117 -13.78 5.30 15.70
CA LEU A 117 -12.49 5.64 16.30
C LEU A 117 -12.32 7.15 16.52
N MET A 118 -12.86 7.97 15.60
CA MET A 118 -12.88 9.43 15.70
C MET A 118 -14.02 9.97 16.59
N GLY A 119 -14.90 9.11 17.10
CA GLY A 119 -16.05 9.52 17.92
C GLY A 119 -17.17 10.22 17.14
N LEU A 120 -17.24 10.01 15.81
CA LEU A 120 -18.21 10.60 14.89
C LEU A 120 -19.54 9.81 14.89
N LYS A 121 -20.20 9.76 16.05
CA LYS A 121 -21.43 8.97 16.26
C LYS A 121 -22.59 9.41 15.39
N ALA A 122 -22.68 10.70 15.04
CA ALA A 122 -23.76 11.22 14.20
C ALA A 122 -23.62 10.71 12.75
N GLU A 123 -22.41 10.72 12.20
CA GLU A 123 -22.07 10.20 10.87
C GLU A 123 -22.36 8.69 10.81
N TYR A 124 -21.88 7.94 11.78
CA TYR A 124 -22.17 6.50 11.91
C TYR A 124 -23.68 6.22 11.97
N SER A 125 -24.44 6.98 12.78
CA SER A 125 -25.88 6.78 12.90
C SER A 125 -26.65 7.08 11.61
N ARG A 126 -26.13 7.94 10.73
CA ARG A 126 -26.71 8.18 9.41
C ARG A 126 -26.33 7.10 8.39
N ALA A 127 -25.11 6.57 8.48
CA ALA A 127 -24.62 5.51 7.57
C ALA A 127 -25.29 4.14 7.85
N LEU A 128 -25.48 3.77 9.11
CA LEU A 128 -25.98 2.44 9.50
C LEU A 128 -27.30 2.03 8.82
N PRO A 129 -28.34 2.88 8.68
CA PRO A 129 -29.56 2.54 7.95
C PRO A 129 -29.33 2.25 6.46
N GLU A 130 -28.31 2.86 5.84
CA GLU A 130 -27.97 2.58 4.44
C GLU A 130 -27.24 1.23 4.33
N VAL A 131 -26.37 0.90 5.28
CA VAL A 131 -25.75 -0.46 5.37
C VAL A 131 -26.83 -1.56 5.50
N GLN A 132 -27.89 -1.31 6.26
CA GLN A 132 -29.00 -2.25 6.42
C GLN A 132 -29.71 -2.55 5.10
N LYS A 133 -29.72 -1.61 4.15
CA LYS A 133 -30.40 -1.73 2.85
C LYS A 133 -29.53 -2.39 1.76
N LEU A 134 -28.24 -2.66 2.03
CA LEU A 134 -27.35 -3.25 1.04
C LEU A 134 -27.85 -4.63 0.61
N GLU A 135 -28.03 -4.83 -0.69
CA GLU A 135 -28.53 -6.09 -1.24
C GLU A 135 -27.45 -6.92 -1.94
N PHE A 136 -26.24 -6.40 -2.12
CA PHE A 136 -25.12 -7.05 -2.82
C PHE A 136 -25.53 -7.70 -4.14
N GLN A 137 -26.24 -6.94 -4.98
CA GLN A 137 -26.67 -7.35 -6.30
C GLN A 137 -25.86 -6.64 -7.39
N LEU A 138 -25.75 -7.29 -8.55
CA LEU A 138 -25.05 -6.74 -9.70
C LEU A 138 -25.75 -7.15 -11.00
N ALA A 139 -25.60 -6.34 -12.06
CA ALA A 139 -26.09 -6.69 -13.38
C ALA A 139 -25.46 -8.00 -13.89
N GLU A 140 -26.19 -8.80 -14.69
CA GLU A 140 -25.79 -10.15 -15.10
C GLU A 140 -24.46 -10.23 -15.88
N ASP A 141 -24.11 -9.15 -16.58
CA ASP A 141 -22.88 -9.03 -17.39
C ASP A 141 -21.64 -8.59 -16.59
N LYS A 142 -21.81 -8.23 -15.32
CA LYS A 142 -20.73 -7.73 -14.45
C LYS A 142 -20.29 -8.77 -13.43
N VAL A 143 -19.07 -8.64 -12.94
CA VAL A 143 -18.54 -9.36 -11.78
C VAL A 143 -17.97 -8.35 -10.78
N VAL A 144 -18.02 -8.69 -9.50
CA VAL A 144 -17.31 -7.92 -8.47
C VAL A 144 -15.85 -8.38 -8.43
N PRO A 145 -14.86 -7.46 -8.33
CA PRO A 145 -13.49 -7.83 -8.03
C PRO A 145 -13.42 -8.35 -6.60
N TYR A 146 -13.10 -9.66 -6.47
CA TYR A 146 -13.21 -10.37 -5.20
C TYR A 146 -12.31 -9.77 -4.12
N PHE A 147 -11.01 -9.59 -4.41
CA PHE A 147 -10.03 -9.07 -3.47
C PHE A 147 -10.46 -7.72 -2.89
N GLU A 148 -10.73 -6.75 -3.75
CA GLU A 148 -11.15 -5.40 -3.34
C GLU A 148 -12.44 -5.43 -2.50
N THR A 149 -13.36 -6.32 -2.84
CA THR A 149 -14.62 -6.45 -2.11
C THR A 149 -14.40 -7.03 -0.71
N ILE A 150 -13.48 -7.97 -0.56
CA ILE A 150 -13.18 -8.58 0.75
C ILE A 150 -12.49 -7.59 1.68
N ILE A 151 -11.42 -6.94 1.25
CA ILE A 151 -10.65 -6.07 2.13
C ILE A 151 -11.44 -4.85 2.59
N ARG A 152 -12.29 -4.27 1.72
CA ARG A 152 -13.08 -3.07 1.98
C ARG A 152 -14.42 -3.38 2.65
N TYR A 153 -15.30 -4.10 1.95
CA TYR A 153 -16.66 -4.33 2.46
C TYR A 153 -16.68 -5.34 3.60
N LEU A 154 -16.10 -6.52 3.42
CA LEU A 154 -16.09 -7.53 4.49
C LEU A 154 -15.25 -7.08 5.67
N GLY A 155 -14.07 -6.52 5.42
CA GLY A 155 -13.19 -5.95 6.44
C GLY A 155 -13.88 -4.84 7.24
N GLY A 156 -14.47 -3.84 6.56
CA GLY A 156 -15.17 -2.71 7.19
C GLY A 156 -16.37 -3.14 8.03
N LEU A 157 -17.19 -4.08 7.53
CA LEU A 157 -18.35 -4.62 8.25
C LEU A 157 -17.92 -5.38 9.52
N LEU A 158 -16.90 -6.26 9.43
CA LEU A 158 -16.40 -7.05 10.55
C LEU A 158 -15.73 -6.19 11.61
N SER A 159 -14.92 -5.24 11.20
CA SER A 159 -14.28 -4.27 12.09
C SER A 159 -15.32 -3.45 12.85
N THR A 160 -16.29 -2.90 12.13
CA THR A 160 -17.37 -2.10 12.74
C THR A 160 -18.20 -2.95 13.69
N TYR A 161 -18.49 -4.21 13.34
CA TYR A 161 -19.15 -5.16 14.25
C TYR A 161 -18.30 -5.41 15.50
N ALA A 162 -17.00 -5.58 15.36
CA ALA A 162 -16.12 -5.77 16.50
C ALA A 162 -16.18 -4.62 17.49
N LEU A 163 -16.28 -3.39 17.01
CA LEU A 163 -16.34 -2.18 17.82
C LEU A 163 -17.72 -1.90 18.43
N THR A 164 -18.83 -2.26 17.74
CA THR A 164 -20.19 -1.88 18.14
C THR A 164 -21.04 -3.02 18.69
N LYS A 165 -20.81 -4.26 18.24
CA LYS A 165 -21.69 -5.42 18.43
C LYS A 165 -23.06 -5.30 17.74
N ASP A 166 -23.16 -4.48 16.71
CA ASP A 166 -24.39 -4.28 15.95
C ASP A 166 -24.60 -5.48 15.02
N GLU A 167 -25.52 -6.38 15.38
CA GLU A 167 -25.73 -7.66 14.71
C GLU A 167 -26.02 -7.55 13.19
N VAL A 168 -26.60 -6.42 12.76
CA VAL A 168 -26.85 -6.18 11.32
C VAL A 168 -25.56 -6.18 10.50
N LEU A 169 -24.45 -5.70 11.06
CA LEU A 169 -23.15 -5.66 10.39
C LEU A 169 -22.62 -7.08 10.16
N LEU A 170 -22.71 -7.94 11.17
CA LEU A 170 -22.31 -9.34 11.03
C LEU A 170 -23.21 -10.10 10.05
N GLN A 171 -24.52 -9.82 10.04
CA GLN A 171 -25.45 -10.42 9.07
C GLN A 171 -25.11 -10.01 7.64
N ARG A 172 -24.82 -8.72 7.39
CA ARG A 172 -24.40 -8.24 6.06
C ARG A 172 -23.03 -8.83 5.64
N ALA A 173 -22.08 -8.93 6.57
CA ALA A 173 -20.77 -9.53 6.34
C ALA A 173 -20.90 -11.01 5.92
N ASP A 174 -21.70 -11.79 6.64
CA ASP A 174 -21.93 -13.20 6.36
C ASP A 174 -22.69 -13.41 5.03
N GLU A 175 -23.71 -12.59 4.75
CA GLU A 175 -24.43 -12.62 3.46
C GLU A 175 -23.49 -12.29 2.29
N LEU A 176 -22.65 -11.28 2.41
CA LEU A 176 -21.66 -10.94 1.40
C LEU A 176 -20.72 -12.12 1.13
N ALA A 177 -20.16 -12.69 2.19
CA ALA A 177 -19.25 -13.83 2.07
C ALA A 177 -19.93 -15.05 1.40
N GLU A 178 -21.20 -15.34 1.72
CA GLU A 178 -21.97 -16.41 1.07
C GLU A 178 -22.14 -16.17 -0.44
N LYS A 179 -22.42 -14.92 -0.85
CA LYS A 179 -22.58 -14.56 -2.27
C LYS A 179 -21.26 -14.63 -3.04
N LEU A 180 -20.13 -14.41 -2.36
CA LEU A 180 -18.79 -14.44 -2.96
C LEU A 180 -18.14 -15.84 -2.93
N ASP A 181 -18.63 -16.77 -2.10
CA ASP A 181 -18.06 -18.11 -1.89
C ASP A 181 -17.80 -18.92 -3.20
N PRO A 182 -18.59 -18.79 -4.27
CA PRO A 182 -18.33 -19.51 -5.53
C PRO A 182 -16.95 -19.27 -6.15
N VAL A 183 -16.24 -18.17 -5.83
CA VAL A 183 -14.87 -17.89 -6.36
C VAL A 183 -13.88 -18.99 -6.02
N PHE A 184 -14.09 -19.73 -4.93
CA PHE A 184 -13.24 -20.85 -4.51
C PHE A 184 -13.50 -22.16 -5.26
N SER A 185 -14.41 -22.16 -6.24
CA SER A 185 -14.71 -23.36 -7.07
C SER A 185 -13.64 -23.59 -8.13
N THR A 186 -12.37 -23.56 -7.73
CA THR A 186 -11.20 -23.87 -8.54
C THR A 186 -10.58 -25.20 -8.09
N PRO A 187 -9.83 -25.90 -8.93
CA PRO A 187 -9.20 -27.17 -8.53
C PRO A 187 -8.22 -27.05 -7.36
N SER A 188 -7.50 -25.94 -7.24
CA SER A 188 -6.59 -25.67 -6.11
C SER A 188 -7.33 -25.23 -4.84
N GLY A 189 -8.48 -24.58 -4.98
CA GLY A 189 -9.19 -23.86 -3.93
C GLY A 189 -8.70 -22.41 -3.73
N LEU A 190 -7.80 -21.90 -4.59
CA LEU A 190 -7.50 -20.47 -4.65
C LEU A 190 -8.68 -19.72 -5.29
N PRO A 191 -8.96 -18.47 -4.89
CA PRO A 191 -10.07 -17.72 -5.46
C PRO A 191 -9.77 -17.25 -6.88
N LEU A 192 -10.81 -17.14 -7.71
CA LEU A 192 -10.79 -16.42 -8.98
C LEU A 192 -10.90 -14.91 -8.74
N PHE A 193 -10.54 -14.13 -9.76
CA PHE A 193 -10.60 -12.67 -9.75
C PHE A 193 -11.97 -12.12 -9.34
N GLY A 194 -13.07 -12.72 -9.84
CA GLY A 194 -14.39 -12.17 -9.57
C GLY A 194 -15.56 -13.13 -9.74
N VAL A 195 -16.68 -12.72 -9.16
CA VAL A 195 -17.96 -13.43 -9.24
C VAL A 195 -19.10 -12.42 -9.40
N ASN A 196 -20.13 -12.82 -10.12
CA ASN A 196 -21.41 -12.11 -10.08
C ASN A 196 -22.23 -12.60 -8.89
N PRO A 197 -22.51 -11.76 -7.88
CA PRO A 197 -23.19 -12.18 -6.65
C PRO A 197 -24.68 -12.51 -6.86
N SER A 198 -25.26 -12.14 -8.02
CA SER A 198 -26.65 -12.42 -8.37
C SER A 198 -26.82 -13.73 -9.13
N THR A 199 -25.87 -14.08 -10.01
CA THR A 199 -25.96 -15.24 -10.90
C THR A 199 -24.97 -16.37 -10.56
N GLY A 200 -23.94 -16.09 -9.76
CA GLY A 200 -22.83 -17.01 -9.48
C GLY A 200 -21.86 -17.17 -10.65
N LYS A 201 -21.96 -16.36 -11.72
CA LYS A 201 -21.01 -16.38 -12.85
C LYS A 201 -19.61 -16.02 -12.35
N LEU A 202 -18.65 -16.86 -12.69
CA LEU A 202 -17.23 -16.66 -12.32
C LEU A 202 -16.46 -16.05 -13.49
N GLU A 203 -15.45 -15.22 -13.15
CA GLU A 203 -14.54 -14.62 -14.11
C GLU A 203 -13.14 -14.50 -13.50
N GLY A 204 -12.11 -14.73 -14.30
CA GLY A 204 -10.71 -14.56 -13.90
C GLY A 204 -9.75 -15.29 -14.82
N PRO A 205 -8.48 -14.86 -14.86
CA PRO A 205 -7.41 -15.55 -15.60
C PRO A 205 -7.01 -16.86 -14.91
N GLU A 206 -6.33 -17.75 -15.65
CA GLU A 206 -5.72 -18.96 -15.08
C GLU A 206 -4.57 -18.65 -14.12
N VAL A 207 -3.92 -17.50 -14.28
CA VAL A 207 -2.86 -17.01 -13.40
C VAL A 207 -3.45 -15.91 -12.53
N GLY A 208 -3.66 -16.21 -11.26
CA GLY A 208 -4.07 -15.25 -10.24
C GLY A 208 -2.90 -14.40 -9.77
N ILE A 209 -3.22 -13.17 -9.36
CA ILE A 209 -2.27 -12.22 -8.77
C ILE A 209 -2.10 -12.54 -7.28
N LEU A 210 -0.86 -12.60 -6.79
CA LEU A 210 -0.54 -13.04 -5.42
C LEU A 210 -1.33 -12.26 -4.36
N ALA A 211 -1.35 -10.92 -4.42
CA ALA A 211 -2.11 -10.10 -3.48
C ALA A 211 -3.61 -10.45 -3.50
N GLU A 212 -4.19 -10.69 -4.69
CA GLU A 212 -5.63 -10.97 -4.83
C GLU A 212 -6.01 -12.35 -4.31
N VAL A 213 -5.14 -13.37 -4.49
CA VAL A 213 -5.46 -14.75 -4.08
C VAL A 213 -5.01 -15.06 -2.64
N ALA A 214 -4.16 -14.23 -2.04
CA ALA A 214 -3.53 -14.46 -0.75
C ALA A 214 -3.80 -13.36 0.29
N SER A 215 -4.79 -12.47 0.09
CA SER A 215 -5.15 -11.42 1.05
C SER A 215 -6.65 -11.42 1.33
N LEU A 216 -7.12 -12.49 2.00
CA LEU A 216 -8.51 -12.73 2.40
C LEU A 216 -8.58 -13.43 3.77
N GLN A 217 -7.46 -13.94 4.26
CA GLN A 217 -7.44 -14.88 5.38
C GLN A 217 -7.81 -14.21 6.70
N LEU A 218 -7.47 -12.93 6.88
CA LEU A 218 -7.79 -12.17 8.11
C LEU A 218 -9.30 -11.98 8.24
N GLU A 219 -9.96 -11.58 7.16
CA GLU A 219 -11.40 -11.35 7.12
C GLU A 219 -12.17 -12.65 7.32
N TYR A 220 -11.84 -13.71 6.58
CA TYR A 220 -12.53 -14.99 6.71
C TYR A 220 -12.27 -15.69 8.05
N ALA A 221 -11.05 -15.60 8.61
CA ALA A 221 -10.76 -16.13 9.95
C ALA A 221 -11.56 -15.36 11.02
N THR A 222 -11.69 -14.05 10.86
CA THR A 222 -12.51 -13.22 11.76
C THR A 222 -13.99 -13.54 11.61
N LEU A 223 -14.49 -13.66 10.39
CA LEU A 223 -15.87 -14.04 10.10
C LEU A 223 -16.20 -15.43 10.69
N ALA A 224 -15.29 -16.40 10.56
CA ALA A 224 -15.45 -17.73 11.16
C ALA A 224 -15.59 -17.65 12.68
N LYS A 225 -14.74 -16.89 13.35
CA LYS A 225 -14.79 -16.68 14.81
C LYS A 225 -16.09 -15.99 15.24
N MET A 226 -16.54 -14.98 14.52
CA MET A 226 -17.71 -14.17 14.87
C MET A 226 -19.03 -14.91 14.62
N THR A 227 -19.13 -15.63 13.50
CA THR A 227 -20.36 -16.39 13.12
C THR A 227 -20.40 -17.79 13.73
N GLY A 228 -19.24 -18.37 14.09
CA GLY A 228 -19.12 -19.79 14.46
C GLY A 228 -19.23 -20.75 13.27
N LYS A 229 -19.20 -20.26 12.02
CA LYS A 229 -19.30 -21.08 10.79
C LYS A 229 -17.94 -21.64 10.39
N GLN A 230 -17.72 -22.92 10.59
CA GLN A 230 -16.47 -23.60 10.26
C GLN A 230 -16.07 -23.49 8.80
N LYS A 231 -17.00 -23.41 7.87
CA LYS A 231 -16.71 -23.31 6.44
C LYS A 231 -15.82 -22.13 6.09
N TRP A 232 -15.92 -21.01 6.80
CA TRP A 232 -15.05 -19.84 6.58
C TRP A 232 -13.60 -20.12 6.99
N GLN A 233 -13.40 -20.81 8.11
CA GLN A 233 -12.06 -21.25 8.50
C GLN A 233 -11.49 -22.29 7.53
N ASP A 234 -12.34 -23.15 6.94
CA ASP A 234 -11.91 -24.14 5.94
C ASP A 234 -11.41 -23.45 4.66
N ARG A 235 -11.99 -22.30 4.24
CA ARG A 235 -11.46 -21.48 3.13
C ARG A 235 -10.06 -20.96 3.45
N VAL A 236 -9.85 -20.37 4.63
CA VAL A 236 -8.54 -19.92 5.10
C VAL A 236 -7.52 -21.06 5.06
N ASN A 237 -7.86 -22.20 5.68
CA ASN A 237 -6.98 -23.37 5.75
C ASN A 237 -6.61 -23.90 4.36
N SER A 238 -7.56 -23.86 3.41
CA SER A 238 -7.30 -24.30 2.04
C SER A 238 -6.31 -23.40 1.34
N VAL A 239 -6.49 -22.08 1.40
CA VAL A 239 -5.57 -21.10 0.79
C VAL A 239 -4.19 -21.21 1.42
N VAL A 240 -4.08 -21.19 2.75
CA VAL A 240 -2.78 -21.32 3.46
C VAL A 240 -2.05 -22.61 3.07
N ARG A 241 -2.77 -23.73 2.99
CA ARG A 241 -2.21 -25.02 2.56
C ARG A 241 -1.62 -24.93 1.15
N VAL A 242 -2.34 -24.33 0.19
CA VAL A 242 -1.87 -24.18 -1.19
C VAL A 242 -0.63 -23.32 -1.26
N LEU A 243 -0.64 -22.16 -0.61
CA LEU A 243 0.51 -21.24 -0.57
C LEU A 243 1.74 -21.89 0.06
N SER A 244 1.57 -22.64 1.17
CA SER A 244 2.68 -23.30 1.87
C SER A 244 3.30 -24.46 1.07
N GLN A 245 2.53 -25.07 0.15
CA GLN A 245 2.98 -26.18 -0.72
C GLN A 245 3.49 -25.73 -2.09
N ALA A 246 3.48 -24.43 -2.37
CA ALA A 246 4.01 -23.89 -3.61
C ALA A 246 5.51 -24.19 -3.76
N LYS A 247 5.92 -24.56 -4.98
CA LYS A 247 7.33 -24.90 -5.28
C LYS A 247 8.17 -23.65 -5.47
N VAL A 248 8.65 -23.10 -4.38
CA VAL A 248 9.40 -21.83 -4.31
C VAL A 248 10.90 -22.01 -4.00
N GLN A 249 11.46 -23.19 -4.30
CA GLN A 249 12.86 -23.50 -4.01
C GLN A 249 13.83 -22.56 -4.71
N HIS A 250 13.56 -22.21 -5.97
CA HIS A 250 14.43 -21.34 -6.77
C HIS A 250 14.28 -19.84 -6.41
N THR A 251 13.21 -19.46 -5.73
CA THR A 251 12.98 -18.10 -5.23
C THR A 251 13.35 -17.96 -3.74
N GLY A 252 13.99 -18.97 -3.15
CA GLY A 252 14.37 -18.93 -1.75
C GLY A 252 13.21 -18.87 -0.76
N GLY A 253 12.03 -19.36 -1.16
CA GLY A 253 10.86 -19.45 -0.31
C GLY A 253 9.89 -18.27 -0.41
N MET A 254 10.21 -17.22 -1.19
CA MET A 254 9.30 -16.11 -1.47
C MET A 254 8.37 -16.49 -2.63
N LEU A 255 7.07 -16.20 -2.47
CA LEU A 255 6.06 -16.42 -3.51
C LEU A 255 6.21 -15.36 -4.62
N PRO A 256 6.16 -15.73 -5.91
CA PRO A 256 6.12 -14.76 -7.01
C PRO A 256 4.73 -14.16 -7.18
N ILE A 257 4.64 -13.10 -8.00
CA ILE A 257 3.39 -12.38 -8.27
C ILE A 257 2.33 -13.29 -8.89
N GLY A 258 2.71 -14.15 -9.85
CA GLY A 258 1.77 -15.04 -10.55
C GLY A 258 1.67 -16.42 -9.92
N LEU A 259 0.45 -16.82 -9.56
CA LEU A 259 0.12 -18.18 -9.12
C LEU A 259 -0.94 -18.80 -10.03
N ASN A 260 -0.73 -20.03 -10.48
CA ASN A 260 -1.73 -20.75 -11.25
C ASN A 260 -2.90 -21.19 -10.34
N VAL A 261 -4.10 -20.73 -10.63
CA VAL A 261 -5.30 -21.03 -9.82
C VAL A 261 -5.78 -22.48 -9.96
N THR A 262 -5.22 -23.26 -10.90
CA THR A 262 -5.57 -24.66 -11.07
C THR A 262 -4.82 -25.58 -10.09
N ASP A 263 -3.52 -25.33 -9.88
CA ASP A 263 -2.67 -26.19 -9.05
C ASP A 263 -1.94 -25.44 -7.91
N GLY A 264 -2.07 -24.11 -7.84
CA GLY A 264 -1.44 -23.25 -6.81
C GLY A 264 0.06 -23.07 -7.00
N GLN A 265 0.62 -23.45 -8.15
CA GLN A 265 2.06 -23.37 -8.38
C GLN A 265 2.49 -22.00 -8.95
N PRO A 266 3.73 -21.56 -8.71
CA PRO A 266 4.29 -20.38 -9.33
C PRO A 266 4.16 -20.40 -10.87
N ALA A 267 3.59 -19.34 -11.44
CA ALA A 267 3.42 -19.16 -12.88
C ALA A 267 4.52 -18.27 -13.49
N ASP A 268 5.26 -17.55 -12.67
CA ASP A 268 6.35 -16.67 -13.08
C ASP A 268 7.51 -16.66 -12.07
N THR A 269 8.47 -15.76 -12.24
CA THR A 269 9.63 -15.55 -11.36
C THR A 269 9.74 -14.09 -10.91
N HIS A 270 8.66 -13.32 -11.05
CA HIS A 270 8.63 -11.94 -10.64
C HIS A 270 8.36 -11.85 -9.13
N LEU A 271 9.33 -11.33 -8.39
CA LEU A 271 9.28 -11.15 -6.94
C LEU A 271 9.17 -9.66 -6.63
N SER A 272 8.20 -9.30 -5.82
CA SER A 272 7.93 -7.91 -5.43
C SER A 272 7.45 -7.81 -3.99
N ALA A 273 7.68 -6.65 -3.37
CA ALA A 273 7.02 -6.20 -2.15
C ALA A 273 6.15 -4.96 -2.42
N GLY A 274 5.86 -4.66 -3.68
CA GLY A 274 4.97 -3.59 -4.12
C GLY A 274 3.68 -4.13 -4.71
N ALA A 275 3.12 -3.41 -5.66
CA ALA A 275 1.89 -3.76 -6.34
C ALA A 275 1.82 -5.25 -6.73
N GLN A 276 0.64 -5.83 -6.57
CA GLN A 276 0.34 -7.24 -6.89
C GLN A 276 0.90 -8.29 -5.91
N ALA A 277 1.75 -7.91 -4.92
CA ALA A 277 2.33 -8.85 -3.96
C ALA A 277 2.30 -8.38 -2.50
N ASP A 278 2.19 -7.09 -2.27
CA ASP A 278 2.27 -6.35 -1.01
C ASP A 278 1.51 -7.00 0.16
N SER A 279 0.20 -7.01 0.11
CA SER A 279 -0.68 -7.50 1.16
C SER A 279 -0.57 -9.01 1.40
N ALA A 280 -0.14 -9.79 0.40
CA ALA A 280 0.12 -11.20 0.61
C ALA A 280 1.24 -11.44 1.64
N HIS A 281 2.32 -10.66 1.59
CA HIS A 281 3.40 -10.74 2.57
C HIS A 281 2.98 -10.22 3.93
N GLU A 282 2.17 -9.19 3.94
CA GLU A 282 1.58 -8.60 5.13
C GLU A 282 0.73 -9.63 5.89
N TYR A 283 -0.15 -10.35 5.18
CA TYR A 283 -1.07 -11.32 5.76
C TYR A 283 -0.37 -12.53 6.38
N LEU A 284 0.83 -12.89 5.96
CA LEU A 284 1.58 -13.98 6.58
C LEU A 284 1.86 -13.71 8.07
N LEU A 285 2.37 -12.52 8.41
CA LEU A 285 2.59 -12.15 9.81
C LEU A 285 1.27 -11.88 10.54
N LYS A 286 0.38 -11.11 9.91
CA LYS A 286 -0.86 -10.68 10.55
C LYS A 286 -1.80 -11.85 10.86
N LEU A 287 -1.85 -12.89 10.02
CA LEU A 287 -2.62 -14.10 10.32
C LEU A 287 -2.01 -14.90 11.48
N TYR A 288 -0.67 -14.99 11.56
CA TYR A 288 -0.02 -15.57 12.72
C TYR A 288 -0.40 -14.84 14.01
N LEU A 289 -0.41 -13.51 14.01
CA LEU A 289 -0.83 -12.71 15.17
C LEU A 289 -2.31 -12.91 15.49
N LEU A 290 -3.19 -12.86 14.47
CA LEU A 290 -4.64 -13.05 14.63
C LEU A 290 -5.00 -14.45 15.17
N SER A 291 -4.17 -15.46 14.91
CA SER A 291 -4.32 -16.80 15.46
C SER A 291 -3.91 -16.92 16.95
N GLY A 292 -3.53 -15.82 17.59
CA GLY A 292 -2.93 -15.84 18.92
C GLY A 292 -1.54 -16.46 18.93
N LYS A 293 -0.79 -16.32 17.85
CA LYS A 293 0.58 -16.84 17.64
C LYS A 293 0.66 -18.38 17.62
N THR A 294 -0.35 -19.04 17.09
CA THR A 294 -0.41 -20.51 17.02
C THR A 294 -0.16 -21.06 15.61
N ASP A 295 -0.38 -20.26 14.54
CA ASP A 295 -0.25 -20.68 13.16
C ASP A 295 1.22 -20.62 12.68
N LYS A 296 1.98 -21.68 12.97
CA LYS A 296 3.40 -21.78 12.62
C LYS A 296 3.65 -21.81 11.10
N VAL A 297 2.69 -22.24 10.30
CA VAL A 297 2.84 -22.30 8.82
C VAL A 297 2.96 -20.88 8.25
N ASN A 298 2.10 -19.97 8.68
CA ASN A 298 2.18 -18.57 8.26
C ASN A 298 3.43 -17.87 8.81
N LEU A 299 3.84 -18.16 10.03
CA LEU A 299 5.10 -17.65 10.59
C LEU A 299 6.30 -18.08 9.77
N GLU A 300 6.37 -19.34 9.37
CA GLU A 300 7.48 -19.86 8.54
C GLU A 300 7.48 -19.21 7.16
N MET A 301 6.32 -19.08 6.50
CA MET A 301 6.20 -18.37 5.23
C MET A 301 6.62 -16.90 5.36
N TYR A 302 6.27 -16.21 6.46
CA TYR A 302 6.74 -14.85 6.75
C TYR A 302 8.26 -14.78 6.83
N LEU A 303 8.89 -15.69 7.57
CA LEU A 303 10.36 -15.74 7.70
C LEU A 303 11.04 -16.03 6.36
N ARG A 304 10.46 -16.90 5.53
CA ARG A 304 10.94 -17.18 4.17
C ARG A 304 10.89 -15.91 3.31
N ALA A 305 9.74 -15.26 3.25
CA ALA A 305 9.54 -14.03 2.46
C ALA A 305 10.49 -12.92 2.93
N THR A 306 10.56 -12.63 4.24
CA THR A 306 11.43 -11.58 4.78
C THR A 306 12.92 -11.90 4.64
N THR A 307 13.32 -13.17 4.72
CA THR A 307 14.70 -13.59 4.42
C THR A 307 15.07 -13.22 2.99
N HIS A 308 14.22 -13.55 2.02
CA HIS A 308 14.48 -13.21 0.62
C HIS A 308 14.46 -11.69 0.39
N LEU A 309 13.47 -10.98 0.94
CA LEU A 309 13.39 -9.51 0.86
C LEU A 309 14.70 -8.87 1.37
N ILE A 310 15.13 -9.22 2.58
CA ILE A 310 16.32 -8.64 3.22
C ILE A 310 17.60 -8.95 2.43
N THR A 311 17.74 -10.17 1.93
CA THR A 311 19.00 -10.61 1.28
C THR A 311 19.09 -10.28 -0.20
N ASN A 312 17.94 -10.08 -0.90
CA ASN A 312 17.96 -9.97 -2.37
C ASN A 312 17.24 -8.76 -2.94
N LEU A 313 16.29 -8.16 -2.20
CA LEU A 313 15.46 -7.07 -2.74
C LEU A 313 15.72 -5.71 -2.08
N LEU A 314 16.54 -5.65 -1.02
CA LEU A 314 16.94 -4.38 -0.38
C LEU A 314 18.25 -3.87 -0.96
N TYR A 315 18.27 -2.59 -1.35
CA TYR A 315 19.40 -1.91 -1.96
C TYR A 315 19.64 -0.54 -1.33
N LEU A 316 20.90 -0.06 -1.42
CA LEU A 316 21.27 1.29 -1.03
C LEU A 316 21.47 2.20 -2.24
N SER A 317 21.03 3.43 -2.13
CA SER A 317 21.34 4.47 -3.12
C SER A 317 22.79 4.96 -2.99
N PRO A 318 23.44 5.39 -4.10
CA PRO A 318 24.89 5.56 -4.14
C PRO A 318 25.42 6.76 -3.35
N ASN A 319 24.69 7.88 -3.24
CA ASN A 319 25.18 9.11 -2.66
C ASN A 319 24.56 9.40 -1.28
N ARG A 320 23.26 9.15 -1.12
CA ARG A 320 22.49 9.44 0.10
C ARG A 320 22.38 8.25 1.03
N ASN A 321 22.78 7.05 0.60
CA ASN A 321 22.56 5.81 1.34
C ASN A 321 21.08 5.63 1.75
N LEU A 322 20.15 5.92 0.84
CA LEU A 322 18.73 5.63 1.02
C LEU A 322 18.52 4.14 0.86
N LEU A 323 17.94 3.50 1.87
CA LEU A 323 17.54 2.11 1.77
C LEU A 323 16.22 2.02 1.02
N TYR A 324 16.13 1.21 -0.03
CA TYR A 324 14.91 0.98 -0.79
C TYR A 324 14.74 -0.50 -1.12
N VAL A 325 13.49 -0.91 -1.26
CA VAL A 325 13.13 -2.23 -1.79
C VAL A 325 12.84 -2.11 -3.28
N THR A 326 13.15 -3.15 -4.04
CA THR A 326 12.84 -3.23 -5.46
C THR A 326 12.28 -4.61 -5.78
N ASP A 327 11.56 -4.70 -6.89
CA ASP A 327 11.18 -5.98 -7.47
C ASP A 327 12.31 -6.56 -8.33
N SER A 328 12.23 -7.86 -8.58
CA SER A 328 13.16 -8.56 -9.48
C SER A 328 12.43 -9.54 -10.38
N THR A 329 12.93 -9.67 -11.61
CA THR A 329 12.46 -10.69 -12.57
C THR A 329 13.66 -11.51 -13.03
N HIS A 330 13.57 -12.82 -12.92
CA HIS A 330 14.70 -13.74 -13.19
C HIS A 330 15.98 -13.37 -12.41
N GLY A 331 15.82 -12.90 -11.16
CA GLY A 331 16.94 -12.49 -10.31
C GLY A 331 17.57 -11.14 -10.68
N THR A 332 17.00 -10.40 -11.63
CA THR A 332 17.50 -9.07 -12.04
C THR A 332 16.66 -7.99 -11.38
N PRO A 333 17.25 -7.11 -10.53
CA PRO A 333 16.52 -6.02 -9.89
C PRO A 333 16.14 -4.95 -10.91
N THR A 334 14.94 -4.36 -10.75
CA THR A 334 14.46 -3.26 -11.61
C THR A 334 14.90 -1.89 -11.12
N HIS A 335 15.24 -1.79 -9.82
CA HIS A 335 15.49 -0.54 -9.09
C HIS A 335 14.32 0.45 -9.12
N VAL A 336 13.11 -0.04 -9.38
CA VAL A 336 11.87 0.69 -9.17
C VAL A 336 11.48 0.57 -7.70
N PHE A 337 11.05 1.68 -7.12
CA PHE A 337 10.50 1.73 -5.77
C PHE A 337 9.10 2.31 -5.86
N GLU A 338 8.12 1.54 -5.49
CA GLU A 338 6.70 1.91 -5.52
C GLU A 338 6.26 2.48 -4.16
N HIS A 339 5.31 3.41 -4.17
CA HIS A 339 4.73 3.94 -2.94
C HIS A 339 4.09 2.82 -2.11
N LEU A 340 3.40 1.89 -2.76
CA LEU A 340 2.79 0.71 -2.13
C LEU A 340 3.79 -0.05 -1.23
N SER A 341 5.05 -0.18 -1.67
CA SER A 341 6.09 -0.85 -0.86
C SER A 341 6.39 -0.15 0.48
N CYS A 342 5.83 1.05 0.71
CA CYS A 342 6.03 1.77 1.97
C CYS A 342 5.21 1.21 3.15
N PHE A 343 4.40 0.15 2.98
CA PHE A 343 3.86 -0.64 4.08
C PHE A 343 4.94 -1.52 4.76
N LEU A 344 5.98 -1.90 4.01
CA LEU A 344 7.01 -2.85 4.44
C LEU A 344 7.78 -2.43 5.72
N PRO A 345 8.18 -1.16 5.91
CA PRO A 345 8.74 -0.71 7.18
C PRO A 345 7.85 -1.04 8.38
N GLY A 346 6.54 -0.80 8.26
CA GLY A 346 5.53 -1.12 9.26
C GLY A 346 5.45 -2.62 9.55
N LEU A 347 5.45 -3.46 8.50
CA LEU A 347 5.46 -4.91 8.64
C LEU A 347 6.73 -5.42 9.36
N LEU A 348 7.90 -4.87 8.99
CA LEU A 348 9.18 -5.29 9.59
C LEU A 348 9.28 -4.89 11.07
N VAL A 349 8.87 -3.67 11.45
CA VAL A 349 8.86 -3.28 12.86
C VAL A 349 7.83 -4.07 13.67
N LEU A 350 6.66 -4.38 13.09
CA LEU A 350 5.66 -5.26 13.70
C LEU A 350 6.28 -6.64 13.99
N GLY A 351 6.95 -7.24 13.00
CA GLY A 351 7.66 -8.51 13.18
C GLY A 351 8.74 -8.44 14.26
N ALA A 352 9.60 -7.41 14.23
CA ALA A 352 10.67 -7.23 15.21
C ALA A 352 10.17 -7.08 16.65
N LYS A 353 8.97 -6.54 16.84
CA LYS A 353 8.42 -6.25 18.17
C LYS A 353 7.45 -7.30 18.69
N THR A 354 6.87 -8.11 17.81
CA THR A 354 5.87 -9.13 18.21
C THR A 354 6.41 -10.55 18.17
N LEU A 355 7.52 -10.79 17.46
CA LEU A 355 8.17 -12.09 17.33
C LEU A 355 9.48 -12.12 18.13
N PRO A 356 9.89 -13.28 18.70
CA PRO A 356 11.20 -13.47 19.30
C PRO A 356 12.26 -13.73 18.22
N LEU A 357 12.49 -12.76 17.32
CA LEU A 357 13.44 -12.88 16.21
C LEU A 357 14.91 -12.97 16.65
N ASP A 358 15.20 -12.66 17.89
CA ASP A 358 16.48 -12.87 18.58
C ASP A 358 16.64 -14.28 19.16
N ASN A 359 15.57 -15.10 19.15
CA ASN A 359 15.55 -16.47 19.66
C ASN A 359 14.54 -17.35 18.89
N LEU A 360 14.83 -17.64 17.61
CA LEU A 360 13.95 -18.45 16.76
C LEU A 360 13.80 -19.90 17.24
N GLU A 361 14.76 -20.44 17.99
CA GLU A 361 14.67 -21.77 18.58
C GLU A 361 13.43 -21.90 19.50
N SER A 362 13.06 -20.82 20.19
CA SER A 362 11.84 -20.80 21.02
C SER A 362 10.55 -21.00 20.21
N LEU A 363 10.59 -20.74 18.89
CA LEU A 363 9.51 -20.97 17.93
C LEU A 363 9.61 -22.36 17.27
N GLY A 364 10.73 -23.08 17.49
CA GLY A 364 11.04 -24.34 16.82
C GLY A 364 11.46 -24.14 15.36
N ILE A 365 12.11 -23.00 15.03
CA ILE A 365 12.57 -22.67 13.69
C ILE A 365 14.10 -22.54 13.70
N ASP A 366 14.75 -23.29 12.80
CA ASP A 366 16.20 -23.17 12.50
C ASP A 366 16.38 -22.70 11.05
N LEU A 367 17.00 -21.53 10.88
CA LEU A 367 17.30 -20.99 9.54
C LEU A 367 18.27 -21.87 8.74
N ASN A 368 19.17 -22.61 9.38
CA ASN A 368 20.08 -23.50 8.68
C ASN A 368 19.36 -24.76 8.18
N GLU A 369 18.36 -25.24 8.91
CA GLU A 369 17.47 -26.31 8.46
C GLU A 369 16.66 -25.86 7.26
N LEU A 370 15.99 -24.70 7.35
CA LEU A 370 15.28 -24.09 6.21
C LEU A 370 16.18 -23.86 5.00
N ALA A 371 17.45 -23.48 5.21
CA ALA A 371 18.41 -23.29 4.11
C ALA A 371 18.61 -24.55 3.27
N SER A 372 18.46 -25.74 3.85
CA SER A 372 18.66 -27.01 3.13
C SER A 372 17.59 -27.25 2.07
N ASP A 373 16.39 -26.72 2.27
CA ASP A 373 15.25 -26.90 1.36
C ASP A 373 15.39 -26.07 0.07
N PHE A 374 16.23 -25.03 0.09
CA PHE A 374 16.35 -24.04 -0.99
C PHE A 374 17.68 -24.10 -1.76
N GLY A 375 18.56 -25.05 -1.49
CA GLY A 375 19.80 -25.25 -2.22
C GLY A 375 20.68 -23.99 -2.30
N ASP A 376 20.95 -23.50 -3.50
CA ASP A 376 21.72 -22.24 -3.69
C ASP A 376 20.98 -21.00 -3.17
N ALA A 377 19.67 -20.94 -3.30
CA ALA A 377 18.86 -19.86 -2.76
C ALA A 377 18.86 -19.85 -1.22
N GLY A 378 19.18 -21.00 -0.57
CA GLY A 378 19.37 -21.11 0.88
C GLY A 378 20.58 -20.35 1.45
N LYS A 379 21.46 -19.77 0.60
CA LYS A 379 22.59 -18.93 1.05
C LYS A 379 22.13 -17.74 1.91
N GLY A 380 20.99 -17.13 1.57
CA GLY A 380 20.41 -16.05 2.35
C GLY A 380 20.11 -16.45 3.79
N TYR A 381 19.50 -17.62 4.00
CA TYR A 381 19.19 -18.14 5.34
C TYR A 381 20.46 -18.39 6.17
N ARG A 382 21.48 -19.01 5.59
CA ARG A 382 22.78 -19.21 6.25
C ARG A 382 23.48 -17.90 6.59
N LEU A 383 23.34 -16.88 5.74
CA LEU A 383 23.86 -15.55 6.03
C LEU A 383 23.11 -14.96 7.23
N LEU A 384 21.78 -14.95 7.20
CA LEU A 384 20.96 -14.35 8.25
C LEU A 384 21.07 -15.09 9.58
N SER A 385 21.34 -16.40 9.62
CA SER A 385 21.57 -17.14 10.87
C SER A 385 22.80 -16.65 11.65
N THR A 386 23.68 -15.86 11.02
CA THR A 386 24.83 -15.22 11.67
C THR A 386 24.54 -13.83 12.23
N TYR A 387 23.31 -13.33 12.11
CA TYR A 387 22.84 -12.04 12.58
C TYR A 387 21.72 -12.19 13.61
N ASN A 388 21.52 -11.15 14.41
CA ASN A 388 20.28 -10.98 15.13
C ASN A 388 19.20 -10.49 14.16
N LEU A 389 18.19 -11.31 13.88
CA LEU A 389 17.13 -10.96 12.93
C LEU A 389 16.29 -9.79 13.39
N LYS A 390 16.11 -9.63 14.70
CA LYS A 390 15.39 -8.47 15.26
C LYS A 390 16.08 -7.16 14.91
N ASP A 391 17.41 -7.12 15.01
CA ASP A 391 18.20 -5.95 14.64
C ASP A 391 18.11 -5.68 13.13
N LEU A 392 18.22 -6.72 12.29
CA LEU A 392 18.10 -6.57 10.83
C LEU A 392 16.71 -6.04 10.43
N HIS A 393 15.64 -6.57 11.02
CA HIS A 393 14.29 -6.08 10.77
C HIS A 393 14.13 -4.61 11.20
N MET A 394 14.67 -4.25 12.38
CA MET A 394 14.62 -2.86 12.86
C MET A 394 15.42 -1.90 11.98
N TRP A 395 16.63 -2.29 11.54
CA TRP A 395 17.45 -1.46 10.64
C TRP A 395 16.78 -1.28 9.27
N ALA A 396 16.24 -2.37 8.72
CA ALA A 396 15.49 -2.31 7.47
C ALA A 396 14.25 -1.43 7.61
N ALA A 397 13.46 -1.60 8.68
CA ALA A 397 12.28 -0.78 8.95
C ALA A 397 12.63 0.71 9.04
N GLU A 398 13.66 1.08 9.82
CA GLU A 398 14.06 2.47 9.99
C GLU A 398 14.57 3.08 8.68
N GLY A 399 15.44 2.36 7.96
CA GLY A 399 16.00 2.83 6.69
C GLY A 399 14.94 3.03 5.61
N LEU A 400 14.02 2.08 5.46
CA LEU A 400 12.92 2.16 4.50
C LEU A 400 11.91 3.26 4.88
N ALA A 401 11.51 3.37 6.16
CA ALA A 401 10.59 4.42 6.63
C ALA A 401 11.16 5.83 6.38
N GLN A 402 12.47 5.99 6.60
CA GLN A 402 13.16 7.24 6.28
C GLN A 402 13.12 7.54 4.77
N THR A 403 13.30 6.56 3.91
CA THR A 403 13.23 6.72 2.45
C THR A 403 11.80 7.03 2.00
N CYS A 404 10.80 6.35 2.55
CA CYS A 404 9.39 6.64 2.29
C CYS A 404 9.02 8.07 2.66
N TYR A 405 9.44 8.56 3.84
CA TYR A 405 9.25 9.96 4.20
C TYR A 405 9.96 10.93 3.24
N LEU A 406 11.21 10.62 2.85
CA LEU A 406 11.98 11.49 1.95
C LEU A 406 11.38 11.54 0.54
N SER A 407 10.67 10.52 0.10
CA SER A 407 9.94 10.59 -1.18
C SER A 407 8.92 11.73 -1.19
N TYR A 408 8.36 12.09 -0.04
CA TYR A 408 7.49 13.25 0.15
C TYR A 408 8.29 14.54 0.36
N ALA A 409 9.21 14.55 1.31
CA ALA A 409 9.92 15.75 1.72
C ALA A 409 10.84 16.33 0.64
N ASP A 410 11.33 15.50 -0.27
CA ASP A 410 12.12 15.92 -1.45
C ASP A 410 11.26 16.64 -2.52
N GLN A 411 9.92 16.54 -2.46
CA GLN A 411 9.05 17.18 -3.44
C GLN A 411 8.65 18.61 -3.00
N PRO A 412 8.49 19.54 -3.97
CA PRO A 412 8.03 20.89 -3.66
C PRO A 412 6.64 20.94 -3.01
N THR A 413 5.77 20.01 -3.35
CA THR A 413 4.43 19.88 -2.75
C THR A 413 4.47 19.27 -1.36
N GLY A 414 5.50 18.52 -1.02
CA GLY A 414 5.53 17.66 0.17
C GLY A 414 4.66 16.40 0.05
N LEU A 415 4.20 16.05 -1.17
CA LEU A 415 3.43 14.83 -1.49
C LEU A 415 4.31 13.79 -2.15
N GLY A 416 4.11 12.52 -1.84
CA GLY A 416 4.90 11.40 -2.38
C GLY A 416 4.46 11.01 -3.80
N PRO A 417 5.41 10.70 -4.70
CA PRO A 417 5.11 10.14 -6.01
C PRO A 417 4.69 8.66 -5.91
N ASP A 418 3.94 8.18 -6.90
CA ASP A 418 3.48 6.79 -6.94
C ASP A 418 4.62 5.80 -7.26
N GLU A 419 5.57 6.17 -8.15
CA GLU A 419 6.76 5.36 -8.44
C GLU A 419 8.03 6.20 -8.62
N MET A 420 9.14 5.66 -8.12
CA MET A 420 10.48 6.21 -8.29
C MET A 420 11.40 5.20 -8.98
N GLN A 421 12.34 5.69 -9.77
CA GLN A 421 13.42 4.92 -10.36
C GLN A 421 14.73 5.32 -9.70
N PHE A 422 15.31 4.46 -8.87
CA PHE A 422 16.61 4.71 -8.29
C PHE A 422 17.70 4.62 -9.34
N TRP A 423 18.64 5.56 -9.27
CA TRP A 423 19.80 5.57 -10.13
C TRP A 423 20.87 4.66 -9.54
N THR A 424 21.47 3.83 -10.39
CA THR A 424 22.57 2.95 -10.01
C THR A 424 23.75 3.16 -10.97
N PRO A 425 24.98 3.38 -10.48
CA PRO A 425 26.17 3.54 -11.32
C PRO A 425 26.64 2.20 -11.93
N ARG A 426 26.12 1.08 -11.43
CA ARG A 426 26.37 -0.28 -11.89
C ARG A 426 25.03 -0.96 -12.10
N SER A 427 24.95 -1.84 -13.09
CA SER A 427 23.71 -2.59 -13.39
C SER A 427 23.19 -3.41 -12.20
N GLU A 428 24.08 -3.85 -11.32
CA GLU A 428 23.73 -4.69 -10.15
C GLU A 428 23.34 -3.87 -8.92
N GLY A 429 23.53 -2.53 -8.94
CA GLY A 429 23.25 -1.67 -7.78
C GLY A 429 24.16 -1.94 -6.58
N PHE A 430 23.68 -1.64 -5.37
CA PHE A 430 24.37 -1.89 -4.10
C PHE A 430 23.45 -2.72 -3.18
N PRO A 431 23.52 -4.07 -3.25
CA PRO A 431 22.74 -4.93 -2.36
C PRO A 431 23.00 -4.58 -0.89
N TRP A 432 21.95 -4.40 -0.13
CA TRP A 432 22.06 -3.91 1.25
C TRP A 432 22.90 -4.82 2.14
N MET A 433 22.66 -6.14 2.06
CA MET A 433 23.36 -7.09 2.91
C MET A 433 24.87 -7.14 2.63
N ASP A 434 25.34 -6.93 1.40
CA ASP A 434 26.76 -6.84 1.08
C ASP A 434 27.43 -5.65 1.79
N ILE A 435 26.72 -4.53 1.85
CA ILE A 435 27.20 -3.34 2.55
C ILE A 435 27.15 -3.52 4.08
N VAL A 436 26.08 -4.16 4.61
CA VAL A 436 25.98 -4.52 6.03
C VAL A 436 27.11 -5.46 6.44
N GLU A 437 27.40 -6.49 5.62
CA GLU A 437 28.52 -7.39 5.87
C GLU A 437 29.88 -6.65 5.89
N SER A 438 30.10 -5.76 4.93
CA SER A 438 31.30 -4.94 4.85
C SER A 438 31.45 -4.02 6.07
N TRP A 439 30.36 -3.39 6.49
CA TRP A 439 30.30 -2.57 7.70
C TRP A 439 30.61 -3.40 8.95
N ARG A 440 30.02 -4.59 9.10
CA ARG A 440 30.29 -5.50 10.22
C ARG A 440 31.78 -5.92 10.26
N LYS A 441 32.35 -6.30 9.12
CA LYS A 441 33.76 -6.67 8.98
C LYS A 441 34.73 -5.52 9.30
N SER A 442 34.31 -4.27 9.10
CA SER A 442 35.09 -3.07 9.45
C SER A 442 34.98 -2.67 10.93
N GLY A 443 34.27 -3.44 11.75
CA GLY A 443 34.12 -3.21 13.19
C GLY A 443 32.88 -2.42 13.57
N SER A 444 31.83 -2.38 12.72
CA SER A 444 30.50 -1.80 12.99
C SER A 444 30.55 -0.35 13.49
N ARG A 445 31.41 0.50 12.88
CA ARG A 445 31.55 1.89 13.28
C ARG A 445 30.44 2.74 12.70
N GLY A 446 29.83 3.59 13.54
CA GLY A 446 28.69 4.45 13.16
C GLY A 446 27.37 3.66 13.07
N SER A 447 26.34 4.31 12.51
CA SER A 447 25.03 3.66 12.30
C SER A 447 25.11 2.57 11.23
N PRO A 448 24.25 1.55 11.30
CA PRO A 448 24.12 0.57 10.25
C PRO A 448 23.81 1.22 8.88
N PRO A 449 24.28 0.62 7.76
CA PRO A 449 24.03 1.18 6.43
C PRO A 449 22.54 1.40 6.15
N GLY A 450 22.19 2.57 5.64
CA GLY A 450 20.78 2.94 5.37
C GLY A 450 20.07 3.60 6.54
N VAL A 451 20.49 3.34 7.77
CA VAL A 451 19.88 3.84 9.01
C VAL A 451 20.29 5.30 9.32
N GLY A 452 19.43 6.01 10.03
CA GLY A 452 19.65 7.37 10.52
C GLY A 452 18.93 8.46 9.74
N VAL A 453 18.84 9.64 10.37
CA VAL A 453 18.14 10.81 9.81
C VAL A 453 18.91 11.37 8.61
N LYS A 454 18.19 11.67 7.55
CA LYS A 454 18.73 12.26 6.31
C LYS A 454 17.92 13.49 5.92
N SER A 455 18.63 14.52 5.46
CA SER A 455 17.98 15.76 5.02
C SER A 455 17.28 15.60 3.67
N PRO A 456 16.14 16.28 3.46
CA PRO A 456 15.49 16.38 2.16
C PRO A 456 16.41 17.06 1.13
N VAL A 457 16.28 16.64 -0.13
CA VAL A 457 17.01 17.21 -1.27
C VAL A 457 16.02 17.67 -2.34
N ARG A 458 15.78 18.97 -2.40
CA ARG A 458 14.91 19.57 -3.41
C ARG A 458 15.72 19.98 -4.64
N LEU A 459 15.39 19.40 -5.78
CA LEU A 459 16.02 19.73 -7.04
C LEU A 459 15.64 21.15 -7.48
N THR A 460 16.62 21.94 -7.93
CA THR A 460 16.37 23.21 -8.60
C THR A 460 15.62 23.00 -9.91
N ARG A 461 14.91 24.03 -10.39
CA ARG A 461 14.25 23.99 -11.70
C ARG A 461 15.21 23.60 -12.82
N GLN A 462 16.46 24.12 -12.79
CA GLN A 462 17.46 23.83 -13.80
C GLN A 462 17.88 22.36 -13.80
N GLN A 463 18.04 21.74 -12.61
CA GLN A 463 18.34 20.31 -12.49
C GLN A 463 17.21 19.45 -13.07
N ARG A 464 15.96 19.73 -12.71
CA ARG A 464 14.79 19.01 -13.27
C ARG A 464 14.71 19.12 -14.79
N LEU A 465 14.88 20.33 -15.36
CA LEU A 465 14.85 20.54 -16.81
C LEU A 465 15.98 19.82 -17.55
N LYS A 466 17.13 19.64 -16.91
CA LYS A 466 18.28 18.88 -17.46
C LYS A 466 18.20 17.38 -17.21
N GLY A 467 17.22 16.90 -16.45
CA GLY A 467 17.16 15.52 -16.02
C GLY A 467 18.29 15.13 -15.07
N ASP A 468 18.85 16.09 -14.32
CA ASP A 468 19.90 15.85 -13.34
C ASP A 468 19.28 15.47 -11.98
N PHE A 469 18.96 14.20 -11.82
CA PHE A 469 18.38 13.61 -10.62
C PHE A 469 19.41 13.04 -9.66
N LYS A 470 20.70 13.09 -9.99
CA LYS A 470 21.79 12.53 -9.17
C LYS A 470 21.81 13.03 -7.72
N PRO A 471 21.54 14.31 -7.41
CA PRO A 471 21.52 14.75 -6.02
C PRO A 471 20.45 14.08 -5.16
N ARG A 472 19.37 13.61 -5.76
CA ARG A 472 18.25 12.89 -5.10
C ARG A 472 18.44 11.37 -5.07
N ASP A 473 19.35 10.84 -5.89
CA ASP A 473 19.58 9.41 -6.17
C ASP A 473 18.44 8.70 -6.91
N TYR A 474 17.35 9.38 -7.23
CA TYR A 474 16.23 8.83 -7.98
C TYR A 474 15.54 9.86 -8.87
N SER A 475 14.90 9.38 -9.92
CA SER A 475 13.94 10.12 -10.76
C SER A 475 12.51 9.64 -10.46
N LEU A 476 11.52 10.46 -10.81
CA LEU A 476 10.11 10.06 -10.70
C LEU A 476 9.69 9.34 -11.98
N ARG A 477 9.13 8.16 -11.82
CA ARG A 477 8.58 7.33 -12.89
C ARG A 477 7.09 7.60 -13.09
N LYS A 478 6.32 7.59 -11.97
CA LYS A 478 4.95 8.09 -11.90
C LYS A 478 4.91 9.24 -10.90
N THR A 479 4.49 10.40 -11.36
CA THR A 479 4.54 11.67 -10.61
C THR A 479 3.24 11.95 -9.84
N THR A 480 2.24 11.09 -9.95
CA THR A 480 0.95 11.24 -9.27
C THR A 480 1.07 10.97 -7.78
N TYR A 481 0.29 11.69 -6.98
CA TYR A 481 -0.05 11.30 -5.61
C TYR A 481 -1.51 10.88 -5.57
N LEU A 482 -1.78 9.68 -5.10
CA LEU A 482 -3.09 9.04 -5.16
C LEU A 482 -3.81 9.00 -3.81
N LEU A 483 -3.49 9.87 -2.88
CA LEU A 483 -4.01 9.89 -1.49
C LEU A 483 -3.67 8.64 -0.67
N ARG A 484 -2.64 7.90 -1.05
CA ARG A 484 -2.26 6.59 -0.49
C ARG A 484 -1.79 6.64 0.96
N PRO A 485 -2.06 5.58 1.75
CA PRO A 485 -1.79 5.48 3.19
C PRO A 485 -0.42 4.91 3.57
N GLU A 486 0.23 4.07 2.75
CA GLU A 486 1.26 3.09 3.17
C GLU A 486 2.46 3.75 3.90
N THR A 487 2.81 4.99 3.52
CA THR A 487 3.84 5.74 4.26
C THR A 487 3.33 6.14 5.66
N LEU A 488 2.09 6.62 5.78
CA LEU A 488 1.51 6.99 7.08
C LEU A 488 1.28 5.77 7.98
N GLU A 489 0.88 4.64 7.40
CA GLU A 489 0.80 3.34 8.08
C GLU A 489 2.14 2.99 8.74
N SER A 490 3.21 2.96 7.94
CA SER A 490 4.54 2.63 8.45
C SER A 490 5.02 3.62 9.50
N LEU A 491 4.80 4.93 9.32
CA LEU A 491 5.17 5.94 10.32
C LEU A 491 4.36 5.75 11.62
N TYR A 492 3.07 5.41 11.54
CA TYR A 492 2.24 5.07 12.69
C TYR A 492 2.81 3.87 13.45
N LEU A 493 3.10 2.76 12.76
CA LEU A 493 3.65 1.56 13.38
C LEU A 493 5.05 1.80 13.97
N MET A 494 5.91 2.54 13.25
CA MET A 494 7.21 2.95 13.78
C MET A 494 7.07 3.79 15.05
N TRP A 495 6.14 4.74 15.09
CA TRP A 495 5.84 5.51 16.30
C TRP A 495 5.37 4.61 17.44
N ARG A 496 4.37 3.77 17.21
CA ARG A 496 3.77 2.91 18.25
C ARG A 496 4.79 1.97 18.88
N PHE A 497 5.69 1.42 18.10
CA PHE A 497 6.66 0.43 18.57
C PHE A 497 7.98 1.01 19.07
N THR A 498 8.36 2.21 18.67
CA THR A 498 9.65 2.82 19.08
C THR A 498 9.50 3.98 20.06
N GLY A 499 8.36 4.65 20.11
CA GLY A 499 8.15 5.88 20.86
C GLY A 499 8.92 7.08 20.29
N ASP A 500 9.58 6.93 19.14
CA ASP A 500 10.36 8.01 18.53
C ASP A 500 9.43 9.04 17.89
N VAL A 501 9.37 10.22 18.49
CA VAL A 501 8.48 11.33 18.07
C VAL A 501 8.75 11.82 16.64
N ARG A 502 9.94 11.56 16.10
CA ARG A 502 10.32 11.85 14.72
C ARG A 502 9.25 11.35 13.72
N TRP A 503 8.73 10.16 13.94
CA TRP A 503 7.72 9.55 13.06
C TRP A 503 6.39 10.32 13.06
N ARG A 504 5.96 10.81 14.23
CA ARG A 504 4.79 11.70 14.33
C ARG A 504 5.00 13.02 13.59
N VAL A 505 6.18 13.61 13.71
CA VAL A 505 6.52 14.86 13.01
C VAL A 505 6.49 14.65 11.50
N TYR A 506 7.03 13.54 11.02
CA TYR A 506 6.99 13.20 9.59
C TYR A 506 5.55 13.00 9.10
N GLY A 507 4.74 12.26 9.85
CA GLY A 507 3.31 12.08 9.53
C GLY A 507 2.56 13.41 9.49
N TRP A 508 2.83 14.32 10.44
CA TRP A 508 2.22 15.63 10.44
C TRP A 508 2.58 16.46 9.19
N ARG A 509 3.84 16.43 8.77
CA ARG A 509 4.28 17.13 7.55
C ARG A 509 3.60 16.59 6.30
N ILE A 510 3.36 15.27 6.24
CA ILE A 510 2.61 14.64 5.15
C ILE A 510 1.15 15.11 5.18
N PHE A 511 0.49 15.06 6.34
CA PHE A 511 -0.90 15.50 6.47
C PHE A 511 -1.07 16.99 6.12
N ASP A 512 -0.19 17.87 6.61
CA ASP A 512 -0.18 19.29 6.26
C ASP A 512 0.03 19.52 4.75
N ALA A 513 0.85 18.70 4.10
CA ALA A 513 1.01 18.75 2.65
C ALA A 513 -0.26 18.31 1.89
N ILE A 514 -0.99 17.31 2.40
CA ILE A 514 -2.30 16.89 1.88
C ILE A 514 -3.30 18.06 2.00
N GLU A 515 -3.41 18.69 3.18
CA GLU A 515 -4.27 19.85 3.40
C GLU A 515 -4.00 20.99 2.41
N ARG A 516 -2.73 21.33 2.21
CA ARG A 516 -2.33 22.42 1.32
C ARG A 516 -2.50 22.12 -0.17
N ASN A 517 -2.27 20.87 -0.61
CA ASN A 517 -2.13 20.57 -2.03
C ASN A 517 -3.23 19.67 -2.60
N ALA A 518 -3.90 18.84 -1.78
CA ALA A 518 -4.93 17.91 -2.23
C ALA A 518 -6.37 18.41 -1.99
N LYS A 519 -6.60 19.32 -1.05
CA LYS A 519 -7.92 19.83 -0.68
C LYS A 519 -8.62 20.55 -1.84
N THR A 520 -9.92 20.28 -2.01
CA THR A 520 -10.80 20.84 -3.06
C THR A 520 -12.04 21.47 -2.43
N GLN A 521 -13.00 21.86 -3.26
CA GLN A 521 -14.31 22.35 -2.78
C GLN A 521 -15.14 21.23 -2.11
N TYR A 522 -15.02 19.98 -2.58
CA TYR A 522 -15.85 18.85 -2.17
C TYR A 522 -15.09 17.74 -1.44
N GLY A 523 -13.86 17.98 -1.01
CA GLY A 523 -13.07 16.98 -0.31
C GLY A 523 -11.59 17.09 -0.64
N TYR A 524 -10.94 15.94 -0.87
CA TYR A 524 -9.53 15.84 -1.25
C TYR A 524 -9.42 15.09 -2.57
N ALA A 525 -8.47 15.46 -3.39
CA ALA A 525 -8.27 14.88 -4.71
C ALA A 525 -6.85 14.36 -4.89
N SER A 526 -6.72 13.27 -5.60
CA SER A 526 -5.44 12.83 -6.16
C SER A 526 -4.77 13.96 -6.94
N VAL A 527 -3.43 13.99 -6.94
CA VAL A 527 -2.63 15.08 -7.51
C VAL A 527 -1.78 14.55 -8.66
N ARG A 528 -1.83 15.20 -9.84
CA ARG A 528 -1.18 14.70 -11.06
C ARG A 528 0.35 14.77 -11.02
N HIS A 529 0.92 15.82 -10.44
CA HIS A 529 2.37 16.04 -10.46
C HIS A 529 2.87 16.61 -9.14
N VAL A 530 3.50 15.77 -8.32
CA VAL A 530 4.05 16.16 -7.01
C VAL A 530 5.20 17.17 -7.09
N GLU A 531 5.86 17.30 -8.25
CA GLU A 531 6.95 18.26 -8.46
C GLU A 531 6.47 19.70 -8.77
N HIS A 532 5.15 19.92 -8.81
CA HIS A 532 4.55 21.21 -9.17
C HIS A 532 3.54 21.65 -8.11
N VAL A 533 3.80 22.75 -7.42
CA VAL A 533 2.86 23.29 -6.40
C VAL A 533 1.53 23.72 -7.03
N ALA A 534 1.52 24.26 -8.27
CA ALA A 534 0.30 24.55 -9.02
C ALA A 534 -0.13 23.36 -9.89
N THR A 535 -0.18 22.17 -9.30
CA THR A 535 -0.50 20.93 -10.03
C THR A 535 -2.01 20.76 -10.24
N THR A 536 -2.37 20.00 -11.30
CA THR A 536 -3.75 19.62 -11.57
C THR A 536 -4.21 18.56 -10.59
N LYS A 537 -5.38 18.74 -10.00
CA LYS A 537 -6.07 17.74 -9.21
C LYS A 537 -6.84 16.79 -10.13
N LEU A 538 -6.78 15.50 -9.83
CA LEU A 538 -7.58 14.48 -10.48
C LEU A 538 -8.95 14.42 -9.78
N ASP A 539 -9.99 14.07 -10.52
CA ASP A 539 -11.36 14.04 -9.96
C ASP A 539 -11.66 12.69 -9.30
N GLU A 540 -10.78 12.29 -8.37
CA GLU A 540 -10.75 10.99 -7.70
C GLU A 540 -10.51 11.16 -6.20
N LEU A 541 -11.39 10.57 -5.38
CA LEU A 541 -11.27 10.45 -3.94
C LEU A 541 -11.48 8.98 -3.58
N PRO A 542 -10.42 8.18 -3.54
CA PRO A 542 -10.50 6.75 -3.23
C PRO A 542 -11.01 6.50 -1.80
N SER A 543 -11.77 5.43 -1.61
CA SER A 543 -12.38 5.08 -0.32
C SER A 543 -11.35 4.83 0.79
N TYR A 544 -10.16 4.30 0.44
CA TYR A 544 -9.05 4.11 1.39
C TYR A 544 -8.54 5.43 2.01
N PHE A 545 -8.87 6.59 1.45
CA PHE A 545 -8.56 7.86 2.11
C PHE A 545 -9.29 7.98 3.46
N PHE A 546 -10.54 7.52 3.52
CA PHE A 546 -11.33 7.45 4.75
C PHE A 546 -10.92 6.26 5.63
N ALA A 547 -10.74 5.09 5.00
CA ALA A 547 -10.44 3.85 5.70
C ALA A 547 -9.06 3.86 6.34
N GLU A 548 -8.05 4.41 5.64
CA GLU A 548 -6.65 4.24 5.96
C GLU A 548 -5.91 5.56 6.20
N THR A 549 -5.79 6.41 5.17
CA THR A 549 -4.92 7.60 5.21
C THR A 549 -5.26 8.52 6.38
N LEU A 550 -6.55 8.85 6.54
CA LEU A 550 -7.00 9.67 7.66
C LEU A 550 -7.02 8.89 8.98
N LYS A 551 -7.30 7.59 8.96
CA LYS A 551 -7.27 6.74 10.16
C LYS A 551 -5.87 6.66 10.75
N TYR A 552 -4.86 6.30 9.94
CA TYR A 552 -3.47 6.24 10.41
C TYR A 552 -2.94 7.59 10.89
N ALA A 553 -3.26 8.69 10.19
CA ALA A 553 -2.90 10.04 10.64
C ALA A 553 -3.55 10.37 11.99
N TYR A 554 -4.85 10.10 12.15
CA TYR A 554 -5.57 10.32 13.40
C TYR A 554 -4.97 9.52 14.57
N LEU A 555 -4.83 8.20 14.40
CA LEU A 555 -4.27 7.31 15.41
C LEU A 555 -2.83 7.68 15.78
N MET A 556 -2.03 8.15 14.82
CA MET A 556 -0.66 8.59 15.05
C MET A 556 -0.61 9.83 15.94
N PHE A 557 -1.58 10.75 15.84
CA PHE A 557 -1.56 11.99 16.59
C PHE A 557 -2.32 11.92 17.92
N ARG A 558 -3.06 10.85 18.17
CA ARG A 558 -3.68 10.59 19.48
C ARG A 558 -2.62 10.27 20.54
N ASN A 559 -2.84 10.71 21.78
CA ASN A 559 -1.99 10.34 22.92
C ASN A 559 -2.46 9.05 23.60
N ASP A 560 -3.73 8.66 23.44
CA ASP A 560 -4.28 7.37 23.85
C ASP A 560 -4.09 6.30 22.75
N ASP A 561 -4.45 5.07 23.06
CA ASP A 561 -4.37 3.92 22.16
C ASP A 561 -5.72 3.20 22.06
N PRO A 562 -6.64 3.68 21.19
CA PRO A 562 -7.97 3.09 21.09
C PRO A 562 -7.98 1.67 20.50
N ILE A 563 -6.93 1.29 19.76
CA ILE A 563 -6.76 -0.04 19.14
C ILE A 563 -5.35 -0.59 19.41
N PRO A 564 -5.06 -1.04 20.65
CA PRO A 564 -3.75 -1.59 21.02
C PRO A 564 -3.32 -2.74 20.10
N LEU A 565 -2.10 -2.67 19.55
CA LEU A 565 -1.58 -3.60 18.54
C LEU A 565 -1.28 -5.02 19.08
N ASP A 566 -1.40 -5.25 20.38
CA ASP A 566 -1.39 -6.56 21.02
C ASP A 566 -2.79 -7.19 21.14
N GLN A 567 -3.84 -6.42 20.89
CA GLN A 567 -5.24 -6.85 20.90
C GLN A 567 -5.90 -6.83 19.52
N TRP A 568 -5.38 -6.04 18.62
CA TRP A 568 -5.95 -5.82 17.29
C TRP A 568 -4.90 -6.00 16.19
N VAL A 569 -5.35 -6.58 15.08
CA VAL A 569 -4.62 -6.65 13.82
C VAL A 569 -5.37 -5.80 12.81
N LEU A 570 -4.68 -4.89 12.15
CA LEU A 570 -5.23 -4.12 11.02
C LEU A 570 -5.11 -4.95 9.75
N ASN A 571 -6.20 -5.10 8.97
CA ASN A 571 -6.11 -5.72 7.65
C ASN A 571 -5.39 -4.78 6.65
N THR A 572 -5.29 -5.13 5.39
CA THR A 572 -4.62 -4.31 4.38
C THR A 572 -5.39 -3.04 3.99
N GLU A 573 -6.64 -2.86 4.44
CA GLU A 573 -7.45 -1.64 4.32
C GLU A 573 -7.60 -0.92 5.69
N ALA A 574 -6.66 -1.19 6.62
CA ALA A 574 -6.62 -0.64 7.98
C ALA A 574 -7.87 -0.90 8.85
N HIS A 575 -8.66 -1.92 8.55
CA HIS A 575 -9.78 -2.32 9.40
C HIS A 575 -9.28 -3.12 10.61
N PRO A 576 -9.50 -2.67 11.87
CA PRO A 576 -9.07 -3.37 13.06
C PRO A 576 -9.90 -4.64 13.31
N LEU A 577 -9.21 -5.79 13.33
CA LEU A 577 -9.78 -7.11 13.60
C LEU A 577 -9.24 -7.63 14.95
N PRO A 578 -10.09 -8.10 15.89
CA PRO A 578 -9.64 -8.47 17.22
C PRO A 578 -8.91 -9.82 17.23
N ILE A 579 -7.75 -9.86 17.87
CA ILE A 579 -6.95 -11.08 18.08
C ILE A 579 -7.72 -12.04 18.99
N HIS A 580 -8.22 -11.52 20.11
CA HIS A 580 -9.01 -12.27 21.07
C HIS A 580 -10.49 -11.91 20.92
N TRP A 581 -11.28 -12.83 20.37
CA TRP A 581 -12.71 -12.66 20.23
C TRP A 581 -13.44 -13.69 21.08
N THR A 582 -14.32 -13.23 21.98
CA THR A 582 -15.31 -14.08 22.66
C THR A 582 -16.69 -13.52 22.40
N ARG A 583 -17.65 -14.41 22.08
CA ARG A 583 -19.05 -14.04 21.81
C ARG A 583 -19.75 -13.46 23.06
N GLU A 584 -19.29 -13.85 24.23
CA GLU A 584 -19.76 -13.35 25.51
C GLU A 584 -18.86 -12.17 25.92
N GLY A 585 -19.36 -10.95 25.72
CA GLY A 585 -18.68 -9.67 25.89
C GLY A 585 -17.98 -9.41 27.22
N ASN A 586 -17.01 -10.23 27.59
CA ASN A 586 -16.08 -9.93 28.67
C ASN A 586 -14.81 -9.34 28.05
N ASN A 587 -14.76 -8.00 28.07
CA ASN A 587 -13.51 -7.27 27.96
C ASN A 587 -12.60 -7.74 29.12
N VAL A 588 -11.46 -8.31 28.77
CA VAL A 588 -10.32 -8.46 29.69
C VAL A 588 -9.37 -7.31 29.43
#